data_5cdc58be4e7dd4742e38c325e938e2ef
#
_entry.id   5cdc58be4e7dd4742e38c325e938e2ef
#
_cell.length_a   1.000
_cell.length_b   1.000
_cell.length_c   1.000
_cell.angle_alpha   90.00
_cell.angle_beta   90.00
_cell.angle_gamma   90.00
#
_symmetry.space_group_name_H-M   'P 1'
#
loop_
_entity.id
_entity.type
_entity.pdbx_description
1 polymer ?
#
loop_
_entity_poly.entity_id
_entity_poly.type
_entity_poly.pdbx_seq_one_letter_code
_entity_poly.pdbx_strand_id
1 'polypeptide(L)'
;MKYVSVDIETTGLDPETCQTIQIGAVIEDTNNLVPIEDLPRFKCLVEHPQYTGSPFALVMNKDILAQLGELERANKEERAEIRKRYNILPEGLVAKSLGMWLQANGLGDPESKTGQVRITVAGKNFATFDKLFLQKLSGWSDR
;
A
#
# COMPACT_ATOMS: atom_id res chain seq x y z
N MET A 1 -8.87 3.35 -21.30
CA MET A 1 -9.33 3.20 -19.90
C MET A 1 -8.12 3.10 -19.00
N LYS A 2 -8.09 3.93 -17.98
CA LYS A 2 -7.07 3.84 -16.93
C LYS A 2 -7.54 2.94 -15.80
N TYR A 3 -6.66 2.10 -15.31
CA TYR A 3 -6.91 1.26 -14.14
C TYR A 3 -5.65 1.08 -13.30
N VAL A 4 -5.82 0.65 -12.07
CA VAL A 4 -4.73 0.45 -11.13
C VAL A 4 -4.61 -1.04 -10.83
N SER A 5 -3.42 -1.58 -11.02
CA SER A 5 -3.07 -2.91 -10.54
C SER A 5 -2.50 -2.78 -9.12
N VAL A 6 -3.07 -3.50 -8.18
CA VAL A 6 -2.66 -3.46 -6.77
C VAL A 6 -2.22 -4.84 -6.32
N ASP A 7 -1.12 -4.88 -5.59
CA ASP A 7 -0.61 -6.08 -4.93
C ASP A 7 -0.17 -5.73 -3.52
N ILE A 8 -0.46 -6.62 -2.57
CA ILE A 8 -0.09 -6.42 -1.17
C ILE A 8 0.69 -7.61 -0.62
N GLU A 9 1.51 -7.34 0.39
CA GLU A 9 2.09 -8.36 1.25
C GLU A 9 1.52 -8.22 2.65
N THR A 10 1.23 -9.36 3.29
CA THR A 10 0.59 -9.41 4.60
C THR A 10 1.32 -10.35 5.55
N THR A 11 1.02 -10.22 6.83
CA THR A 11 1.58 -11.11 7.87
C THR A 11 0.84 -12.44 8.02
N GLY A 12 -0.24 -12.65 7.26
CA GLY A 12 -1.01 -13.88 7.28
C GLY A 12 -2.27 -13.77 6.43
N LEU A 13 -3.14 -14.75 6.50
CA LEU A 13 -4.33 -14.86 5.65
C LEU A 13 -5.59 -14.23 6.24
N ASP A 14 -5.63 -14.01 7.55
CA ASP A 14 -6.81 -13.49 8.25
C ASP A 14 -6.72 -11.96 8.39
N PRO A 15 -7.57 -11.18 7.69
CA PRO A 15 -7.56 -9.72 7.78
C PRO A 15 -7.96 -9.18 9.17
N GLU A 16 -8.62 -9.98 10.00
CA GLU A 16 -9.00 -9.57 11.35
C GLU A 16 -7.82 -9.58 12.32
N THR A 17 -6.86 -10.48 12.13
CA THR A 17 -5.73 -10.67 13.06
C THR A 17 -4.38 -10.32 12.45
N CYS A 18 -4.26 -10.26 11.13
CA CYS A 18 -3.03 -10.01 10.42
C CYS A 18 -3.03 -8.62 9.77
N GLN A 19 -1.86 -8.13 9.38
CA GLN A 19 -1.69 -6.77 8.88
C GLN A 19 -1.10 -6.75 7.47
N THR A 20 -1.47 -5.72 6.71
CA THR A 20 -0.80 -5.36 5.46
C THR A 20 0.54 -4.72 5.80
N ILE A 21 1.63 -5.22 5.23
CA ILE A 21 2.99 -4.70 5.47
C ILE A 21 3.62 -4.05 4.25
N GLN A 22 3.13 -4.33 3.05
CA GLN A 22 3.57 -3.67 1.83
C GLN A 22 2.40 -3.49 0.87
N ILE A 23 2.37 -2.36 0.17
CA ILE A 23 1.43 -2.10 -0.91
C ILE A 23 2.23 -1.68 -2.13
N GLY A 24 1.96 -2.35 -3.26
CA GLY A 24 2.44 -1.96 -4.57
C GLY A 24 1.27 -1.64 -5.48
N ALA A 25 1.40 -0.60 -6.29
CA ALA A 25 0.40 -0.23 -7.26
C ALA A 25 1.05 0.28 -8.54
N VAL A 26 0.43 -0.01 -9.67
CA VAL A 26 0.87 0.42 -11.01
C VAL A 26 -0.35 0.92 -11.76
N ILE A 27 -0.21 2.07 -12.43
CA ILE A 27 -1.28 2.62 -13.27
C ILE A 27 -1.04 2.21 -14.72
N GLU A 28 -2.06 1.63 -15.33
CA GLU A 28 -2.06 1.26 -16.74
C GLU A 28 -3.16 2.03 -17.49
N ASP A 29 -2.86 2.39 -18.74
CA ASP A 29 -3.80 3.04 -19.63
C ASP A 29 -3.88 2.24 -20.93
N THR A 30 -5.04 1.63 -21.20
CA THR A 30 -5.26 0.83 -22.42
C THR A 30 -5.24 1.67 -23.69
N ASN A 31 -5.40 2.99 -23.59
CA ASN A 31 -5.37 3.91 -24.72
C ASN A 31 -3.99 4.50 -24.97
N ASN A 32 -3.03 4.26 -24.09
CA ASN A 32 -1.65 4.76 -24.21
C ASN A 32 -0.69 3.71 -23.66
N LEU A 33 -0.36 2.73 -24.51
CA LEU A 33 0.53 1.64 -24.13
C LEU A 33 1.96 2.12 -24.09
N VAL A 34 2.60 1.94 -22.92
CA VAL A 34 4.02 2.24 -22.71
C VAL A 34 4.70 1.00 -22.13
N PRO A 35 6.05 0.94 -22.19
CA PRO A 35 6.78 -0.15 -21.54
C PRO A 35 6.47 -0.21 -20.04
N ILE A 36 6.46 -1.42 -19.50
CA ILE A 36 6.08 -1.65 -18.09
C ILE A 36 6.98 -0.88 -17.11
N GLU A 37 8.25 -0.70 -17.45
CA GLU A 37 9.19 0.07 -16.64
C GLU A 37 8.89 1.58 -16.59
N ASP A 38 8.10 2.09 -17.52
CA ASP A 38 7.73 3.51 -17.60
C ASP A 38 6.36 3.81 -16.97
N LEU A 39 5.64 2.78 -16.49
CA LEU A 39 4.35 2.97 -15.84
C LEU A 39 4.50 3.66 -14.48
N PRO A 40 3.58 4.57 -14.13
CA PRO A 40 3.56 5.15 -12.78
C PRO A 40 3.44 4.08 -11.72
N ARG A 41 4.28 4.16 -10.68
CA ARG A 41 4.36 3.17 -9.60
C ARG A 41 4.21 3.83 -8.24
N PHE A 42 3.54 3.12 -7.36
CA PHE A 42 3.51 3.43 -5.94
C PHE A 42 3.97 2.19 -5.18
N LYS A 43 4.81 2.38 -4.18
CA LYS A 43 5.22 1.31 -3.28
C LYS A 43 5.50 1.89 -1.90
N CYS A 44 4.90 1.29 -0.89
CA CYS A 44 5.22 1.64 0.49
C CYS A 44 5.24 0.40 1.38
N LEU A 45 6.00 0.47 2.45
CA LEU A 45 5.88 -0.41 3.59
C LEU A 45 4.92 0.24 4.59
N VAL A 46 4.20 -0.56 5.36
CA VAL A 46 3.19 -0.08 6.29
C VAL A 46 3.65 -0.32 7.73
N GLU A 47 3.79 0.77 8.48
CA GLU A 47 4.13 0.73 9.91
C GLU A 47 2.87 0.54 10.74
N HIS A 48 2.88 -0.49 11.58
CA HIS A 48 1.86 -0.78 12.56
C HIS A 48 2.46 -0.75 13.97
N PRO A 49 1.65 -0.51 15.02
CA PRO A 49 2.13 -0.60 16.40
C PRO A 49 2.62 -2.01 16.77
N GLN A 50 2.08 -3.02 16.10
CA GLN A 50 2.34 -4.42 16.38
C GLN A 50 2.08 -5.26 15.12
N TYR A 51 2.85 -6.33 14.97
CA TYR A 51 2.69 -7.26 13.85
C TYR A 51 2.35 -8.63 14.39
N THR A 52 1.25 -9.20 13.91
CA THR A 52 0.77 -10.52 14.29
C THR A 52 0.54 -11.33 13.02
N GLY A 53 1.08 -12.54 12.95
CA GLY A 53 0.92 -13.33 11.74
C GLY A 53 1.33 -14.78 11.90
N SER A 54 1.16 -15.53 10.81
CA SER A 54 1.57 -16.93 10.75
C SER A 54 3.07 -17.04 10.55
N PRO A 55 3.73 -18.09 11.10
CA PRO A 55 5.17 -18.31 10.90
C PRO A 55 5.56 -18.37 9.42
N PHE A 56 4.75 -19.01 8.59
CA PHE A 56 5.01 -19.12 7.16
C PHE A 56 5.03 -17.74 6.47
N ALA A 57 4.03 -16.91 6.71
CA ALA A 57 3.95 -15.58 6.11
C ALA A 57 5.05 -14.65 6.62
N LEU A 58 5.39 -14.74 7.90
CA LEU A 58 6.48 -13.96 8.49
C LEU A 58 7.84 -14.32 7.87
N VAL A 59 8.10 -15.60 7.66
CA VAL A 59 9.33 -16.05 7.00
C VAL A 59 9.37 -15.64 5.54
N MET A 60 8.27 -15.75 4.81
CA MET A 60 8.16 -15.32 3.42
C MET A 60 8.46 -13.83 3.26
N ASN A 61 8.07 -13.00 4.22
CA ASN A 61 8.23 -11.56 4.20
C ASN A 61 9.36 -11.06 5.12
N LYS A 62 10.34 -11.90 5.40
CA LYS A 62 11.43 -11.60 6.34
C LYS A 62 12.20 -10.31 5.99
N ASP A 63 12.40 -10.02 4.72
CA ASP A 63 13.14 -8.83 4.29
C ASP A 63 12.34 -7.54 4.58
N ILE A 64 11.05 -7.55 4.33
CA ILE A 64 10.15 -6.44 4.68
C ILE A 64 10.12 -6.24 6.20
N LEU A 65 9.96 -7.32 6.95
CA LEU A 65 9.93 -7.26 8.41
C LEU A 65 11.26 -6.81 9.02
N ALA A 66 12.39 -7.18 8.39
CA ALA A 66 13.70 -6.69 8.81
C ALA A 66 13.81 -5.16 8.66
N GLN A 67 13.32 -4.61 7.56
CA GLN A 67 13.29 -3.17 7.31
C GLN A 67 12.37 -2.44 8.31
N LEU A 68 11.20 -2.99 8.59
CA LEU A 68 10.30 -2.45 9.63
C LEU A 68 10.92 -2.58 11.03
N GLY A 69 11.68 -3.64 11.27
CA GLY A 69 12.42 -3.84 12.52
C GLY A 69 13.54 -2.81 12.74
N GLU A 70 14.19 -2.35 11.67
CA GLU A 70 15.14 -1.25 11.75
C GLU A 70 14.47 0.02 12.32
N LEU A 71 13.26 0.33 11.84
CA LEU A 71 12.49 1.47 12.33
C LEU A 71 12.15 1.33 13.80
N GLU A 72 11.72 0.15 14.23
CA GLU A 72 11.34 -0.12 15.63
C GLU A 72 12.51 0.11 16.60
N ARG A 73 13.73 -0.27 16.22
CA ARG A 73 14.92 -0.17 17.05
C ARG A 73 15.64 1.17 16.96
N ALA A 74 15.25 2.03 16.01
CA ALA A 74 15.91 3.30 15.77
C ALA A 74 15.53 4.36 16.81
N ASN A 75 16.42 5.32 17.02
CA ASN A 75 16.10 6.52 17.80
C ASN A 75 15.22 7.47 16.95
N LYS A 76 14.72 8.53 17.56
CA LYS A 76 13.80 9.47 16.93
C LYS A 76 14.38 10.10 15.65
N GLU A 77 15.66 10.43 15.64
CA GLU A 77 16.33 11.08 14.51
C GLU A 77 16.54 10.11 13.35
N GLU A 78 16.95 8.89 13.64
CA GLU A 78 17.16 7.83 12.64
C GLU A 78 15.85 7.38 12.00
N ARG A 79 14.74 7.43 12.73
CA ARG A 79 13.43 6.98 12.23
C ARG A 79 12.99 7.73 10.99
N ALA A 80 13.16 9.04 10.95
CA ALA A 80 12.79 9.85 9.80
C ALA A 80 13.56 9.42 8.54
N GLU A 81 14.85 9.15 8.68
CA GLU A 81 15.68 8.68 7.58
C GLU A 81 15.30 7.28 7.10
N ILE A 82 15.03 6.37 8.04
CA ILE A 82 14.62 4.99 7.72
C ILE A 82 13.29 4.99 6.99
N ARG A 83 12.30 5.77 7.45
CA ARG A 83 11.01 5.90 6.75
C ARG A 83 11.19 6.40 5.33
N LYS A 84 12.05 7.37 5.12
CA LYS A 84 12.35 7.90 3.79
C LYS A 84 13.05 6.87 2.90
N ARG A 85 14.03 6.15 3.46
CA ARG A 85 14.81 5.15 2.72
C ARG A 85 13.95 4.03 2.14
N TYR A 86 13.01 3.51 2.93
CA TYR A 86 12.17 2.37 2.56
C TYR A 86 10.76 2.77 2.17
N ASN A 87 10.45 4.07 2.15
CA ASN A 87 9.09 4.58 1.98
C ASN A 87 8.10 3.93 2.95
N ILE A 88 8.42 3.98 4.23
CA ILE A 88 7.56 3.45 5.29
C ILE A 88 6.54 4.52 5.68
N LEU A 89 5.27 4.17 5.63
CA LEU A 89 4.16 5.04 6.03
C LEU A 89 3.46 4.45 7.25
N PRO A 90 3.12 5.29 8.25
CA PRO A 90 2.20 4.85 9.29
C PRO A 90 0.87 4.39 8.70
N GLU A 91 0.27 3.38 9.30
CA GLU A 91 -1.01 2.80 8.83
C GLU A 91 -2.06 3.87 8.52
N GLY A 92 -2.18 4.87 9.37
CA GLY A 92 -3.17 5.95 9.22
C GLY A 92 -2.94 6.91 8.06
N LEU A 93 -1.78 6.87 7.40
CA LEU A 93 -1.44 7.75 6.27
C LEU A 93 -1.42 7.06 4.91
N VAL A 94 -1.57 5.74 4.87
CA VAL A 94 -1.44 4.96 3.63
C VAL A 94 -2.53 5.33 2.63
N ALA A 95 -3.79 5.33 3.04
CA ALA A 95 -4.91 5.62 2.15
C ALA A 95 -4.81 7.02 1.54
N LYS A 96 -4.44 8.01 2.36
CA LYS A 96 -4.25 9.39 1.91
C LYS A 96 -3.11 9.51 0.89
N SER A 97 -1.97 8.89 1.17
CA SER A 97 -0.79 8.93 0.29
C SER A 97 -1.07 8.25 -1.04
N LEU A 98 -1.73 7.11 -1.02
CA LEU A 98 -2.14 6.40 -2.22
C LEU A 98 -3.14 7.25 -3.04
N GLY A 99 -4.13 7.84 -2.38
CA GLY A 99 -5.11 8.72 -3.02
C GLY A 99 -4.47 9.94 -3.69
N MET A 100 -3.52 10.59 -3.03
CA MET A 100 -2.77 11.71 -3.60
C MET A 100 -1.95 11.30 -4.82
N TRP A 101 -1.32 10.14 -4.77
CA TRP A 101 -0.58 9.61 -5.92
C TRP A 101 -1.50 9.32 -7.11
N LEU A 102 -2.67 8.74 -6.87
CA LEU A 102 -3.66 8.49 -7.91
C LEU A 102 -4.14 9.80 -8.56
N GLN A 103 -4.47 10.80 -7.76
CA GLN A 103 -4.89 12.11 -8.27
C GLN A 103 -3.78 12.79 -9.08
N ALA A 104 -2.54 12.72 -8.63
CA ALA A 104 -1.38 13.28 -9.34
C ALA A 104 -1.17 12.62 -10.71
N ASN A 105 -1.67 11.41 -10.91
CA ASN A 105 -1.58 10.67 -12.17
C ASN A 105 -2.90 10.70 -12.97
N GLY A 106 -3.78 11.63 -12.66
CA GLY A 106 -5.01 11.87 -13.43
C GLY A 106 -6.15 10.91 -13.12
N LEU A 107 -6.10 10.21 -12.00
CA LEU A 107 -7.18 9.35 -11.54
C LEU A 107 -7.96 10.04 -10.42
N GLY A 108 -9.28 9.98 -10.50
CA GLY A 108 -10.17 10.67 -9.57
C GLY A 108 -10.40 12.12 -9.93
N ASP A 109 -11.23 12.79 -9.15
CA ASP A 109 -11.56 14.21 -9.32
C ASP A 109 -10.52 15.08 -8.60
N PRO A 110 -9.70 15.86 -9.34
CA PRO A 110 -8.70 16.72 -8.73
C PRO A 110 -9.28 17.83 -7.85
N GLU A 111 -10.56 18.15 -8.04
CA GLU A 111 -11.26 19.16 -7.24
C GLU A 111 -12.02 18.57 -6.05
N SER A 112 -11.97 17.25 -5.87
CA SER A 112 -12.62 16.59 -4.74
C SER A 112 -12.01 17.05 -3.41
N LYS A 113 -12.80 17.74 -2.62
CA LYS A 113 -12.39 18.20 -1.29
C LYS A 113 -12.30 17.06 -0.27
N THR A 114 -12.89 15.92 -0.59
CA THR A 114 -12.90 14.74 0.31
C THR A 114 -11.71 13.81 0.07
N GLY A 115 -10.95 14.02 -1.00
CA GLY A 115 -9.85 13.13 -1.38
C GLY A 115 -10.31 11.75 -1.83
N GLN A 116 -11.60 11.56 -2.05
CA GLN A 116 -12.13 10.27 -2.51
C GLN A 116 -11.79 10.06 -3.98
N VAL A 117 -11.15 8.94 -4.27
CA VAL A 117 -10.83 8.52 -5.63
C VAL A 117 -11.64 7.27 -5.95
N ARG A 118 -12.43 7.33 -7.03
CA ARG A 118 -13.12 6.16 -7.57
C ARG A 118 -12.34 5.68 -8.78
N ILE A 119 -11.87 4.45 -8.70
CA ILE A 119 -11.03 3.86 -9.73
C ILE A 119 -11.43 2.42 -10.01
N THR A 120 -11.10 1.96 -11.20
CA THR A 120 -11.13 0.53 -11.51
C THR A 120 -9.83 -0.09 -11.00
N VAL A 121 -9.95 -1.09 -10.14
CA VAL A 121 -8.82 -1.79 -9.56
C VAL A 121 -8.75 -3.21 -10.11
N ALA A 122 -7.56 -3.62 -10.49
CA ALA A 122 -7.24 -4.98 -10.89
C ALA A 122 -6.21 -5.60 -9.95
N GLY A 123 -6.24 -6.90 -9.81
CA GLY A 123 -5.27 -7.63 -9.00
C GLY A 123 -5.66 -9.10 -8.90
N LYS A 124 -4.66 -9.95 -8.74
CA LYS A 124 -4.91 -11.38 -8.51
C LYS A 124 -5.58 -11.54 -7.14
N ASN A 125 -6.78 -12.13 -7.13
CA ASN A 125 -7.59 -12.32 -5.91
C ASN A 125 -7.92 -11.01 -5.16
N PHE A 126 -7.93 -9.86 -5.84
CA PHE A 126 -8.14 -8.56 -5.19
C PHE A 126 -9.44 -8.51 -4.38
N ALA A 127 -10.56 -8.90 -4.97
CA ALA A 127 -11.87 -8.81 -4.31
C ALA A 127 -12.01 -9.73 -3.08
N THR A 128 -11.31 -10.86 -3.08
CA THR A 128 -11.43 -11.88 -2.04
C THR A 128 -10.31 -11.86 -1.02
N PHE A 129 -9.21 -11.16 -1.29
CA PHE A 129 -8.06 -11.11 -0.39
C PHE A 129 -7.59 -9.67 -0.14
N ASP A 130 -6.97 -9.02 -1.12
CA ASP A 130 -6.34 -7.71 -0.95
C ASP A 130 -7.31 -6.65 -0.44
N LYS A 131 -8.52 -6.61 -0.99
CA LYS A 131 -9.57 -5.67 -0.60
C LYS A 131 -9.92 -5.77 0.88
N LEU A 132 -10.02 -6.98 1.41
CA LEU A 132 -10.38 -7.21 2.81
C LEU A 132 -9.32 -6.65 3.77
N PHE A 133 -8.05 -6.74 3.41
CA PHE A 133 -6.96 -6.14 4.17
C PHE A 133 -6.93 -4.62 4.03
N LEU A 134 -7.09 -4.10 2.82
CA LEU A 134 -7.07 -2.66 2.57
C LEU A 134 -8.21 -1.93 3.29
N GLN A 135 -9.38 -2.55 3.41
CA GLN A 135 -10.51 -2.00 4.14
C GLN A 135 -10.22 -1.75 5.63
N LYS A 136 -9.24 -2.44 6.20
CA LYS A 136 -8.82 -2.26 7.60
C LYS A 136 -7.91 -1.05 7.80
N LEU A 137 -7.36 -0.49 6.74
CA LEU A 137 -6.52 0.70 6.83
C LEU A 137 -7.37 1.94 7.10
N SER A 138 -6.90 2.79 8.01
CA SER A 138 -7.60 4.02 8.35
C SER A 138 -7.74 4.94 7.14
N GLY A 139 -8.94 5.48 6.92
CA GLY A 139 -9.24 6.34 5.79
C GLY A 139 -9.59 5.62 4.50
N TRP A 140 -9.56 4.31 4.48
CA TRP A 140 -10.02 3.54 3.32
C TRP A 140 -11.54 3.49 3.27
N SER A 141 -12.11 3.68 2.08
CA SER A 141 -13.56 3.61 1.85
C SER A 141 -13.85 2.92 0.53
N ASP A 142 -14.84 2.03 0.54
CA ASP A 142 -15.30 1.27 -0.63
C ASP A 142 -16.35 1.99 -1.47
N ARG A 143 -16.66 3.18 -1.14
CA ARG A 143 -17.71 3.94 -1.82
C ARG A 143 -17.36 4.31 -3.24
#